data_d10d54b0947aead7daa145791eebf94a
#
_entry.id   d10d54b0947aead7daa145791eebf94a
#
_cell.length_a   1.000
_cell.length_b   1.000
_cell.length_c   1.000
_cell.angle_alpha   90.00
_cell.angle_beta   90.00
_cell.angle_gamma   90.00
#
_symmetry.space_group_name_H-M   'P 1'
#
loop_
_entity.id
_entity.type
_entity.pdbx_description
1 polymer ?
#
loop_
_entity_poly.entity_id
_entity_poly.type
_entity_poly.pdbx_seq_one_letter_code
_entity_poly.pdbx_strand_id
1 'polypeptide(L)'
;LIAPADVFEQMGYQHATPDVSTQRETLAIINNVREWLRPRFAFFVVSQLPAFNLGRIIARQLRHAQAYALFVATAGTEFEAFQQRLAMEGDMVRVFIADAMGSVIAEHCADQMEQALQDSIDKLHWNHTNRFSPGYCGWHVSQQQLLFPLFGGHTCGITLTDSSLMLPI
;
A
#
# COMPACT_ATOMS: atom_id res chain seq x y z
N LEU A 1 -10.11 7.14 -7.31
CA LEU A 1 -10.77 8.23 -6.56
C LEU A 1 -11.01 7.74 -5.14
N ILE A 2 -10.58 8.46 -4.10
CA ILE A 2 -10.80 8.06 -2.70
C ILE A 2 -12.29 8.22 -2.40
N ALA A 3 -12.98 7.11 -2.06
CA ALA A 3 -14.35 7.18 -1.60
C ALA A 3 -14.38 7.32 -0.05
N PRO A 4 -15.25 8.19 0.50
CA PRO A 4 -15.37 8.31 1.96
C PRO A 4 -15.69 6.99 2.65
N ALA A 5 -16.47 6.12 1.99
CA ALA A 5 -16.84 4.80 2.51
C ALA A 5 -15.61 3.92 2.79
N ASP A 6 -14.63 3.92 1.89
CA ASP A 6 -13.41 3.12 2.03
C ASP A 6 -12.60 3.59 3.25
N VAL A 7 -12.53 4.92 3.44
CA VAL A 7 -11.86 5.52 4.61
C VAL A 7 -12.59 5.15 5.90
N PHE A 8 -13.92 5.19 5.92
CA PHE A 8 -14.72 4.79 7.09
C PHE A 8 -14.54 3.31 7.42
N GLU A 9 -14.52 2.45 6.40
CA GLU A 9 -14.25 1.02 6.60
C GLU A 9 -12.86 0.80 7.22
N GLN A 10 -11.83 1.48 6.70
CA GLN A 10 -10.47 1.42 7.22
C GLN A 10 -10.36 1.96 8.65
N MET A 11 -11.18 2.95 9.03
CA MET A 11 -11.32 3.44 10.40
C MET A 11 -12.06 2.47 11.34
N GLY A 12 -12.62 1.37 10.81
CA GLY A 12 -13.36 0.37 11.59
C GLY A 12 -14.88 0.51 11.59
N TYR A 13 -15.44 1.43 10.81
CA TYR A 13 -16.91 1.63 10.70
C TYR A 13 -17.54 0.65 9.69
N GLN A 14 -17.33 -0.66 9.87
CA GLN A 14 -17.81 -1.68 8.91
C GLN A 14 -19.34 -1.73 8.77
N HIS A 15 -20.09 -1.43 9.84
CA HIS A 15 -21.57 -1.51 9.89
C HIS A 15 -22.20 -0.30 10.58
N ALA A 16 -21.42 0.69 10.93
CA ALA A 16 -21.86 1.91 11.60
C ALA A 16 -21.56 3.13 10.72
N THR A 17 -22.38 4.15 10.86
CA THR A 17 -22.12 5.44 10.22
C THR A 17 -21.34 6.31 11.21
N PRO A 18 -20.20 6.92 10.81
CA PRO A 18 -19.50 7.88 11.65
C PRO A 18 -20.42 9.05 12.03
N ASP A 19 -20.12 9.70 13.13
CA ASP A 19 -20.82 10.95 13.48
C ASP A 19 -20.59 12.05 12.43
N VAL A 20 -21.47 13.06 12.43
CA VAL A 20 -21.47 14.14 11.42
C VAL A 20 -20.15 14.92 11.41
N SER A 21 -19.48 15.08 12.56
CA SER A 21 -18.19 15.77 12.63
C SER A 21 -17.12 14.97 11.90
N THR A 22 -17.01 13.67 12.19
CA THR A 22 -16.07 12.75 11.53
C THR A 22 -16.30 12.69 10.03
N GLN A 23 -17.55 12.60 9.57
CA GLN A 23 -17.88 12.64 8.14
C GLN A 23 -17.41 13.94 7.49
N ARG A 24 -17.68 15.08 8.11
CA ARG A 24 -17.27 16.39 7.59
C ARG A 24 -15.76 16.54 7.52
N GLU A 25 -15.01 16.15 8.55
CA GLU A 25 -13.56 16.21 8.56
C GLU A 25 -12.95 15.27 7.48
N THR A 26 -13.50 14.07 7.34
CA THR A 26 -13.06 13.14 6.29
C THR A 26 -13.23 13.74 4.89
N LEU A 27 -14.39 14.30 4.60
CA LEU A 27 -14.65 14.97 3.33
C LEU A 27 -13.74 16.18 3.10
N ALA A 28 -13.48 16.97 4.14
CA ALA A 28 -12.58 18.12 4.07
C ALA A 28 -11.16 17.68 3.72
N ILE A 29 -10.65 16.60 4.33
CA ILE A 29 -9.33 16.05 4.04
C ILE A 29 -9.29 15.50 2.61
N ILE A 30 -10.28 14.70 2.17
CA ILE A 30 -10.35 14.17 0.81
C ILE A 30 -10.29 15.30 -0.22
N ASN A 31 -11.06 16.36 -0.04
CA ASN A 31 -11.07 17.49 -0.96
C ASN A 31 -9.73 18.24 -0.98
N ASN A 32 -9.08 18.37 0.18
CA ASN A 32 -7.77 19.01 0.28
C ASN A 32 -6.68 18.21 -0.44
N VAL A 33 -6.62 16.88 -0.24
CA VAL A 33 -5.53 16.07 -0.80
C VAL A 33 -5.68 15.80 -2.29
N ARG A 34 -6.89 15.86 -2.82
CA ARG A 34 -7.21 15.50 -4.21
C ARG A 34 -6.36 16.23 -5.25
N GLU A 35 -6.03 17.48 -5.02
CA GLU A 35 -5.35 18.34 -6.00
C GLU A 35 -3.84 18.03 -6.10
N TRP A 36 -3.23 17.69 -4.98
CA TRP A 36 -1.77 17.53 -4.87
C TRP A 36 -1.31 16.10 -4.56
N LEU A 37 -2.23 15.18 -4.30
CA LEU A 37 -1.92 13.78 -4.04
C LEU A 37 -1.19 13.16 -5.24
N ARG A 38 -0.09 12.44 -4.96
CA ARG A 38 0.74 11.76 -5.97
C ARG A 38 1.11 10.35 -5.52
N PRO A 39 0.14 9.41 -5.51
CA PRO A 39 0.45 8.01 -5.23
C PRO A 39 1.37 7.46 -6.32
N ARG A 40 2.25 6.56 -5.94
CA ARG A 40 3.24 5.97 -6.84
C ARG A 40 3.34 4.47 -6.62
N PHE A 41 3.60 3.75 -7.69
CA PHE A 41 4.00 2.35 -7.62
C PHE A 41 5.16 2.08 -8.57
N ALA A 42 5.88 1.02 -8.27
CA ALA A 42 6.86 0.43 -9.17
C ALA A 42 6.79 -1.09 -9.05
N PHE A 43 6.99 -1.80 -10.15
CA PHE A 43 7.15 -3.24 -10.15
C PHE A 43 8.18 -3.68 -11.18
N PHE A 44 8.73 -4.86 -10.96
CA PHE A 44 9.57 -5.57 -11.93
C PHE A 44 9.34 -7.07 -11.80
N VAL A 45 9.66 -7.80 -12.85
CA VAL A 45 9.41 -9.24 -12.94
C VAL A 45 10.73 -10.00 -12.89
N VAL A 46 10.77 -11.05 -12.07
CA VAL A 46 11.89 -11.98 -11.97
C VAL A 46 11.43 -13.41 -12.26
N SER A 47 12.29 -14.23 -12.82
CA SER A 47 12.01 -15.65 -13.06
C SER A 47 12.21 -16.52 -11.81
N GLN A 48 12.97 -16.04 -10.85
CA GLN A 48 13.25 -16.75 -9.60
C GLN A 48 13.20 -15.78 -8.42
N LEU A 49 12.56 -16.19 -7.32
CA LEU A 49 12.61 -15.45 -6.08
C LEU A 49 13.94 -15.71 -5.36
N PRO A 50 14.49 -14.70 -4.68
CA PRO A 50 15.48 -14.92 -3.63
C PRO A 50 14.95 -15.87 -2.56
N ALA A 51 15.82 -16.34 -1.68
CA ALA A 51 15.47 -17.25 -0.59
C ALA A 51 14.64 -16.56 0.51
N PHE A 52 13.42 -16.14 0.17
CA PHE A 52 12.45 -15.62 1.14
C PHE A 52 11.84 -16.74 1.96
N ASN A 53 11.64 -16.49 3.25
CA ASN A 53 10.79 -17.33 4.09
C ASN A 53 9.33 -16.87 3.95
N LEU A 54 8.66 -17.29 2.89
CA LEU A 54 7.30 -16.88 2.53
C LEU A 54 6.21 -17.46 3.45
N GLY A 55 6.58 -18.40 4.35
CA GLY A 55 5.58 -19.17 5.09
C GLY A 55 4.85 -20.17 4.20
N ARG A 56 4.05 -21.05 4.84
CA ARG A 56 3.43 -22.21 4.18
C ARG A 56 2.32 -21.83 3.20
N ILE A 57 1.56 -20.77 3.50
CA ILE A 57 0.40 -20.34 2.71
C ILE A 57 0.86 -19.78 1.37
N ILE A 58 1.75 -18.79 1.40
CA ILE A 58 2.24 -18.12 0.19
C ILE A 58 3.06 -19.07 -0.65
N ALA A 59 3.96 -19.86 -0.04
CA ALA A 59 4.74 -20.87 -0.76
C ALA A 59 3.87 -21.87 -1.52
N ARG A 60 2.70 -22.26 -0.94
CA ARG A 60 1.73 -23.12 -1.62
C ARG A 60 1.07 -22.42 -2.81
N GLN A 61 0.67 -21.17 -2.66
CA GLN A 61 0.02 -20.38 -3.72
C GLN A 61 0.96 -20.13 -4.91
N LEU A 62 2.24 -19.89 -4.63
CA LEU A 62 3.23 -19.58 -5.65
C LEU A 62 3.93 -20.81 -6.26
N ARG A 63 3.56 -22.04 -5.84
CA ARG A 63 4.26 -23.29 -6.24
C ARG A 63 4.42 -23.46 -7.75
N HIS A 64 3.45 -23.00 -8.53
CA HIS A 64 3.40 -23.19 -9.98
C HIS A 64 3.63 -21.89 -10.75
N ALA A 65 4.02 -20.81 -10.05
CA ALA A 65 4.33 -19.56 -10.70
C ALA A 65 5.59 -19.70 -11.57
N GLN A 66 5.51 -19.21 -12.79
CA GLN A 66 6.62 -19.22 -13.75
C GLN A 66 7.49 -17.97 -13.65
N ALA A 67 6.91 -16.90 -13.09
CA ALA A 67 7.59 -15.63 -12.83
C ALA A 67 6.94 -14.93 -11.63
N TYR A 68 7.62 -13.95 -11.10
CA TYR A 68 7.19 -13.22 -9.89
C TYR A 68 7.30 -11.73 -10.14
N ALA A 69 6.21 -11.00 -9.95
CA ALA A 69 6.21 -9.55 -9.93
C ALA A 69 6.49 -9.08 -8.49
N LEU A 70 7.59 -8.37 -8.30
CA LEU A 70 7.91 -7.69 -7.05
C LEU A 70 7.48 -6.23 -7.19
N PHE A 71 6.78 -5.68 -6.22
CA PHE A 71 6.23 -4.34 -6.32
C PHE A 71 6.30 -3.56 -5.01
N VAL A 72 6.23 -2.25 -5.13
CA VAL A 72 5.96 -1.28 -4.06
C VAL A 72 4.86 -0.34 -4.51
N ALA A 73 4.02 0.08 -3.58
CA ALA A 73 2.97 1.08 -3.78
C ALA A 73 2.89 1.97 -2.55
N THR A 74 2.63 3.26 -2.73
CA THR A 74 2.60 4.25 -1.64
C THR A 74 1.64 5.38 -1.94
N ALA A 75 1.07 5.99 -0.89
CA ALA A 75 0.33 7.25 -0.99
C ALA A 75 1.23 8.43 -1.42
N GLY A 76 2.55 8.30 -1.26
CA GLY A 76 3.55 9.27 -1.69
C GLY A 76 4.09 10.15 -0.57
N THR A 77 5.27 10.69 -0.79
CA THR A 77 5.98 11.55 0.18
C THR A 77 5.22 12.84 0.48
N GLU A 78 4.43 13.33 -0.45
CA GLU A 78 3.58 14.52 -0.29
C GLU A 78 2.49 14.25 0.75
N PHE A 79 1.91 13.03 0.74
CA PHE A 79 0.91 12.64 1.71
C PHE A 79 1.53 12.41 3.10
N GLU A 80 2.71 11.83 3.19
CA GLU A 80 3.45 11.72 4.45
C GLU A 80 3.72 13.10 5.06
N ALA A 81 4.17 14.06 4.28
CA ALA A 81 4.40 15.43 4.75
C ALA A 81 3.09 16.08 5.26
N PHE A 82 1.96 15.75 4.67
CA PHE A 82 0.65 16.18 5.17
C PHE A 82 0.31 15.52 6.52
N GLN A 83 0.50 14.21 6.67
CA GLN A 83 0.29 13.50 7.94
C GLN A 83 1.17 14.07 9.06
N GLN A 84 2.45 14.34 8.78
CA GLN A 84 3.37 14.94 9.73
C GLN A 84 2.92 16.33 10.19
N ARG A 85 2.41 17.16 9.28
CA ARG A 85 1.84 18.49 9.65
C ARG A 85 0.63 18.34 10.58
N LEU A 86 -0.30 17.45 10.28
CA LEU A 86 -1.45 17.20 11.16
C LEU A 86 -1.02 16.72 12.54
N ALA A 87 0.00 15.89 12.63
CA ALA A 87 0.55 15.43 13.92
C ALA A 87 1.16 16.58 14.71
N MET A 88 1.84 17.53 14.06
CA MET A 88 2.38 18.73 14.71
C MET A 88 1.29 19.70 15.18
N GLU A 89 0.17 19.77 14.48
CA GLU A 89 -1.00 20.56 14.88
C GLU A 89 -1.71 19.97 16.11
N GLY A 90 -1.49 18.70 16.42
CA GLY A 90 -2.03 18.01 17.60
C GLY A 90 -3.50 17.61 17.47
N ASP A 91 -4.09 17.69 16.27
CA ASP A 91 -5.46 17.25 16.01
C ASP A 91 -5.51 15.73 15.78
N MET A 92 -5.65 14.99 16.86
CA MET A 92 -5.62 13.52 16.85
C MET A 92 -6.73 12.90 16.01
N VAL A 93 -7.88 13.56 15.84
CA VAL A 93 -8.98 13.07 15.00
C VAL A 93 -8.57 13.13 13.53
N ARG A 94 -8.03 14.25 13.09
CA ARG A 94 -7.54 14.42 11.70
C ARG A 94 -6.35 13.53 11.42
N VAL A 95 -5.46 13.34 12.39
CA VAL A 95 -4.33 12.38 12.29
C VAL A 95 -4.86 10.98 12.04
N PHE A 96 -5.83 10.51 12.83
CA PHE A 96 -6.42 9.19 12.69
C PHE A 96 -7.13 8.99 11.32
N ILE A 97 -7.89 10.00 10.87
CA ILE A 97 -8.53 9.99 9.56
C ILE A 97 -7.48 9.92 8.43
N ALA A 98 -6.42 10.73 8.54
CA ALA A 98 -5.36 10.77 7.53
C ALA A 98 -4.57 9.44 7.49
N ASP A 99 -4.38 8.78 8.62
CA ASP A 99 -3.72 7.48 8.69
C ASP A 99 -4.54 6.39 7.96
N ALA A 100 -5.83 6.31 8.25
CA ALA A 100 -6.74 5.43 7.53
C ALA A 100 -6.78 5.75 6.03
N MET A 101 -6.81 7.03 5.67
CA MET A 101 -6.81 7.47 4.27
C MET A 101 -5.52 7.10 3.55
N GLY A 102 -4.35 7.19 4.20
CA GLY A 102 -3.07 6.77 3.63
C GLY A 102 -3.08 5.29 3.23
N SER A 103 -3.62 4.43 4.10
CA SER A 103 -3.79 3.00 3.82
C SER A 103 -4.70 2.77 2.61
N VAL A 104 -5.85 3.45 2.53
CA VAL A 104 -6.77 3.36 1.39
C VAL A 104 -6.10 3.80 0.08
N ILE A 105 -5.33 4.89 0.12
CA ILE A 105 -4.63 5.40 -1.06
C ILE A 105 -3.58 4.39 -1.53
N ALA A 106 -2.80 3.82 -0.61
CA ALA A 106 -1.77 2.83 -0.93
C ALA A 106 -2.39 1.55 -1.52
N GLU A 107 -3.52 1.07 -0.97
CA GLU A 107 -4.25 -0.08 -1.52
C GLU A 107 -4.79 0.20 -2.93
N HIS A 108 -5.43 1.35 -3.17
CA HIS A 108 -5.88 1.72 -4.52
C HIS A 108 -4.69 1.88 -5.49
N CYS A 109 -3.54 2.35 -5.01
CA CYS A 109 -2.33 2.41 -5.81
C CYS A 109 -1.83 1.01 -6.19
N ALA A 110 -1.90 0.06 -5.26
CA ALA A 110 -1.58 -1.34 -5.52
C ALA A 110 -2.57 -2.00 -6.49
N ASP A 111 -3.85 -1.67 -6.45
CA ASP A 111 -4.83 -2.12 -7.45
C ASP A 111 -4.50 -1.62 -8.86
N GLN A 112 -4.06 -0.37 -8.98
CA GLN A 112 -3.60 0.18 -10.26
C GLN A 112 -2.32 -0.51 -10.75
N MET A 113 -1.42 -0.88 -9.85
CA MET A 113 -0.24 -1.68 -10.18
C MET A 113 -0.64 -3.08 -10.69
N GLU A 114 -1.60 -3.75 -10.06
CA GLU A 114 -2.11 -5.04 -10.54
C GLU A 114 -2.71 -4.93 -11.94
N GLN A 115 -3.47 -3.87 -12.21
CA GLN A 115 -4.00 -3.64 -13.55
C GLN A 115 -2.88 -3.41 -14.58
N ALA A 116 -1.87 -2.61 -14.24
CA ALA A 116 -0.72 -2.39 -15.11
C ALA A 116 0.09 -3.67 -15.37
N LEU A 117 0.20 -4.54 -14.35
CA LEU A 117 0.80 -5.86 -14.51
C LEU A 117 -0.04 -6.72 -15.45
N GLN A 118 -1.36 -6.81 -15.25
CA GLN A 118 -2.26 -7.60 -16.11
C GLN A 118 -2.17 -7.14 -17.55
N ASP A 119 -2.24 -5.84 -17.82
CA ASP A 119 -2.11 -5.26 -19.17
C ASP A 119 -0.77 -5.66 -19.84
N SER A 120 0.28 -5.81 -19.03
CA SER A 120 1.61 -6.20 -19.51
C SER A 120 1.70 -7.68 -19.87
N ILE A 121 1.01 -8.56 -19.13
CA ILE A 121 1.09 -10.02 -19.30
C ILE A 121 -0.02 -10.60 -20.18
N ASP A 122 -1.09 -9.86 -20.47
CA ASP A 122 -2.19 -10.30 -21.32
C ASP A 122 -1.73 -10.75 -22.70
N LYS A 123 -0.74 -10.07 -23.26
CA LYS A 123 -0.12 -10.42 -24.55
C LYS A 123 0.58 -11.77 -24.53
N LEU A 124 0.93 -12.26 -23.34
CA LEU A 124 1.55 -13.56 -23.13
C LEU A 124 0.52 -14.65 -22.77
N HIS A 125 -0.77 -14.27 -22.70
CA HIS A 125 -1.84 -15.13 -22.20
C HIS A 125 -1.58 -15.66 -20.79
N TRP A 126 -0.97 -14.84 -19.95
CA TRP A 126 -0.68 -15.15 -18.56
C TRP A 126 -1.71 -14.54 -17.64
N ASN A 127 -1.85 -15.13 -16.45
CA ASN A 127 -2.64 -14.60 -15.35
C ASN A 127 -1.74 -14.42 -14.14
N HIS A 128 -2.10 -13.50 -13.25
CA HIS A 128 -1.43 -13.35 -11.96
C HIS A 128 -2.23 -14.00 -10.82
N THR A 129 -1.55 -14.27 -9.72
CA THR A 129 -2.16 -14.69 -8.44
C THR A 129 -2.62 -13.47 -7.66
N ASN A 130 -3.23 -13.70 -6.49
CA ASN A 130 -3.38 -12.63 -5.51
C ASN A 130 -2.01 -12.06 -5.12
N ARG A 131 -1.98 -10.80 -4.72
CA ARG A 131 -0.79 -10.17 -4.15
C ARG A 131 -0.59 -10.58 -2.69
N PHE A 132 0.65 -10.61 -2.26
CA PHE A 132 1.05 -10.96 -0.90
C PHE A 132 2.05 -9.92 -0.39
N SER A 133 1.96 -9.60 0.91
CA SER A 133 2.85 -8.63 1.55
C SER A 133 3.54 -9.24 2.76
N PRO A 134 4.81 -8.90 3.04
CA PRO A 134 5.43 -9.20 4.32
C PRO A 134 4.58 -8.65 5.46
N GLY A 135 4.39 -9.44 6.51
CA GLY A 135 3.49 -9.17 7.63
C GLY A 135 2.20 -9.97 7.58
N TYR A 136 1.87 -10.61 6.43
CA TYR A 136 0.63 -11.37 6.24
C TYR A 136 0.92 -12.83 5.87
N CYS A 137 -0.05 -13.71 6.13
CA CYS A 137 -0.05 -15.12 5.70
C CYS A 137 1.21 -15.91 6.14
N GLY A 138 1.86 -15.51 7.24
CA GLY A 138 3.06 -16.15 7.76
C GLY A 138 4.36 -15.70 7.09
N TRP A 139 4.33 -14.71 6.21
CA TRP A 139 5.50 -14.03 5.67
C TRP A 139 5.90 -12.91 6.64
N HIS A 140 6.99 -13.10 7.37
CA HIS A 140 7.37 -12.18 8.44
C HIS A 140 7.76 -10.79 7.90
N VAL A 141 7.33 -9.72 8.56
CA VAL A 141 7.56 -8.33 8.13
C VAL A 141 9.05 -8.00 7.93
N SER A 142 9.96 -8.60 8.73
CA SER A 142 11.40 -8.41 8.59
C SER A 142 11.96 -8.83 7.22
N GLN A 143 11.22 -9.63 6.45
CA GLN A 143 11.62 -10.01 5.10
C GLN A 143 11.60 -8.83 4.11
N GLN A 144 11.00 -7.71 4.49
CA GLN A 144 11.13 -6.45 3.74
C GLN A 144 12.58 -5.99 3.63
N GLN A 145 13.42 -6.27 4.63
CA GLN A 145 14.87 -5.97 4.58
C GLN A 145 15.60 -6.72 3.45
N LEU A 146 15.08 -7.87 3.02
CA LEU A 146 15.61 -8.63 1.89
C LEU A 146 14.96 -8.22 0.56
N LEU A 147 13.69 -7.77 0.61
CA LEU A 147 12.93 -7.38 -0.58
C LEU A 147 13.38 -6.00 -1.12
N PHE A 148 13.54 -5.01 -0.26
CA PHE A 148 13.82 -3.63 -0.66
C PHE A 148 15.11 -3.44 -1.46
N PRO A 149 16.25 -4.08 -1.12
CA PRO A 149 17.47 -3.95 -1.92
C PRO A 149 17.32 -4.37 -3.38
N LEU A 150 16.34 -5.25 -3.69
CA LEU A 150 16.09 -5.73 -5.05
C LEU A 150 15.55 -4.63 -5.97
N PHE A 151 14.97 -3.57 -5.41
CA PHE A 151 14.48 -2.42 -6.17
C PHE A 151 15.60 -1.49 -6.66
N GLY A 152 16.85 -1.67 -6.19
CA GLY A 152 17.99 -0.87 -6.65
C GLY A 152 17.79 0.64 -6.47
N GLY A 153 17.06 1.06 -5.42
CA GLY A 153 16.70 2.46 -5.17
C GLY A 153 15.39 2.94 -5.83
N HIS A 154 14.76 2.12 -6.68
CA HIS A 154 13.47 2.47 -7.32
C HIS A 154 12.28 2.14 -6.41
N THR A 155 12.26 2.68 -5.19
CA THR A 155 11.26 2.39 -4.14
C THR A 155 10.14 3.42 -4.06
N CYS A 156 9.97 4.29 -5.05
CA CYS A 156 8.98 5.38 -5.04
C CYS A 156 9.13 6.35 -3.85
N GLY A 157 10.33 6.46 -3.29
CA GLY A 157 10.61 7.25 -2.08
C GLY A 157 10.35 6.52 -0.77
N ILE A 158 9.93 5.26 -0.81
CA ILE A 158 9.74 4.46 0.40
C ILE A 158 11.10 4.08 0.99
N THR A 159 11.23 4.22 2.29
CA THR A 159 12.33 3.72 3.12
C THR A 159 11.81 2.74 4.18
N LEU A 160 12.68 1.89 4.70
CA LEU A 160 12.34 1.01 5.81
C LEU A 160 12.88 1.56 7.13
N THR A 161 12.05 1.49 8.17
CA THR A 161 12.51 1.67 9.55
C THR A 161 13.32 0.47 10.03
N ASP A 162 13.99 0.58 11.18
CA ASP A 162 14.69 -0.54 11.83
C ASP A 162 13.73 -1.70 12.16
N SER A 163 12.46 -1.41 12.41
CA SER A 163 11.39 -2.39 12.62
C SER A 163 10.80 -2.96 11.32
N SER A 164 11.38 -2.62 10.17
CA SER A 164 10.94 -3.04 8.83
C SER A 164 9.56 -2.49 8.41
N LEU A 165 9.15 -1.36 8.95
CA LEU A 165 7.96 -0.66 8.47
C LEU A 165 8.31 0.27 7.31
N MET A 166 7.42 0.38 6.34
CA MET A 166 7.56 1.27 5.19
C MET A 166 7.14 2.70 5.56
N LEU A 167 7.93 3.68 5.12
CA LEU A 167 7.63 5.11 5.18
C LEU A 167 8.00 5.75 3.84
N PRO A 168 7.09 6.52 3.20
CA PRO A 168 5.66 6.67 3.52
C PRO A 168 4.84 5.40 3.27
N ILE A 169 3.64 5.41 3.85
CA ILE A 169 2.59 4.41 3.55
C ILE A 169 2.23 4.43 2.07
#